data_4b2c9319b6a0ca540bc77b82dfabdbe8
#
_entry.id   4b2c9319b6a0ca540bc77b82dfabdbe8
#
_cell.length_a   1.000
_cell.length_b   1.000
_cell.length_c   1.000
_cell.angle_alpha   90.00
_cell.angle_beta   90.00
_cell.angle_gamma   90.00
#
_symmetry.space_group_name_H-M   'P 1'
#
loop_
_entity.id
_entity.type
_entity.pdbx_description
1 polymer ?
#
loop_
_entity_poly.entity_id
_entity_poly.type
_entity_poly.pdbx_seq_one_letter_code
_entity_poly.pdbx_strand_id
1 'polypeptide(L)'
;MEISDLIKSARIEKGLTQQQLADVVFVTRQTISKWELGKSVPDQASLILLYQYLDIKDNEKKQLSKLIFNKQNIILILIAILFSPMVDRKSVV
;
A
#
# COMPACT_ATOMS: atom_id res chain seq x y z
N MET A 1 -1.27 -0.62 -16.04
CA MET A 1 -0.16 0.16 -15.43
C MET A 1 0.57 -0.73 -14.44
N GLU A 2 1.88 -0.75 -14.54
CA GLU A 2 2.68 -1.57 -13.65
C GLU A 2 2.76 -0.96 -12.26
N ILE A 3 3.04 -1.80 -11.27
CA ILE A 3 3.07 -1.33 -9.87
C ILE A 3 4.12 -0.26 -9.65
N SER A 4 5.25 -0.34 -10.37
CA SER A 4 6.28 0.70 -10.28
C SER A 4 5.72 2.06 -10.69
N ASP A 5 4.94 2.09 -11.76
CA ASP A 5 4.33 3.33 -12.23
C ASP A 5 3.26 3.84 -11.28
N LEU A 6 2.49 2.92 -10.72
CA LEU A 6 1.45 3.29 -9.74
C LEU A 6 2.06 3.96 -8.52
N ILE A 7 3.12 3.39 -7.98
CA ILE A 7 3.78 3.93 -6.80
C ILE A 7 4.30 5.33 -7.09
N LYS A 8 5.02 5.48 -8.19
CA LYS A 8 5.62 6.76 -8.53
C LYS A 8 4.56 7.81 -8.79
N SER A 9 3.55 7.49 -9.59
CA SER A 9 2.49 8.43 -9.93
C SER A 9 1.72 8.88 -8.70
N ALA A 10 1.35 7.94 -7.83
CA ALA A 10 0.59 8.27 -6.63
C ALA A 10 1.43 9.09 -5.66
N ARG A 11 2.72 8.79 -5.56
CA ARG A 11 3.63 9.57 -4.73
C ARG A 11 3.70 11.02 -5.20
N ILE A 12 3.88 11.21 -6.50
CA ILE A 12 3.99 12.55 -7.08
C ILE A 12 2.67 13.30 -6.91
N GLU A 13 1.56 12.61 -7.11
CA GLU A 13 0.24 13.22 -6.97
C GLU A 13 0.01 13.75 -5.55
N LYS A 14 0.56 13.07 -4.56
CA LYS A 14 0.46 13.53 -3.17
C LYS A 14 1.55 14.54 -2.79
N GLY A 15 2.43 14.87 -3.71
CA GLY A 15 3.49 15.83 -3.44
C GLY A 15 4.58 15.34 -2.51
N LEU A 16 4.83 14.03 -2.50
CA LEU A 16 5.79 13.43 -1.59
C LEU A 16 7.12 13.19 -2.27
N THR A 17 8.21 13.36 -1.52
CA THR A 17 9.52 12.91 -1.97
C THR A 17 9.64 11.40 -1.75
N GLN A 18 10.63 10.79 -2.37
CA GLN A 18 10.90 9.37 -2.14
C GLN A 18 11.23 9.11 -0.67
N GLN A 19 11.96 10.01 -0.03
CA GLN A 19 12.31 9.86 1.38
C GLN A 19 11.07 9.95 2.27
N GLN A 20 10.17 10.87 1.97
CA GLN A 20 8.94 10.99 2.74
C GLN A 20 8.09 9.73 2.64
N LEU A 21 7.97 9.18 1.44
CA LEU A 21 7.24 7.93 1.29
C LEU A 21 7.93 6.79 2.01
N ALA A 22 9.25 6.72 1.91
CA ALA A 22 10.03 5.68 2.60
C ALA A 22 9.77 5.71 4.11
N ASP A 23 9.71 6.90 4.68
CA ASP A 23 9.51 7.05 6.12
C ASP A 23 8.14 6.50 6.56
N VAL A 24 7.10 6.73 5.77
CA VAL A 24 5.75 6.30 6.19
C VAL A 24 5.49 4.83 5.93
N VAL A 25 6.24 4.19 5.05
CA VAL A 25 6.10 2.75 4.82
C VAL A 25 7.26 1.95 5.41
N PHE A 26 8.10 2.61 6.20
CA PHE A 26 9.15 1.97 7.01
C PHE A 26 10.20 1.24 6.18
N VAL A 27 10.63 1.87 5.09
CA VAL A 27 11.71 1.33 4.26
C VAL A 27 12.72 2.45 3.97
N THR A 28 13.81 2.10 3.31
CA THR A 28 14.81 3.10 2.93
C THR A 28 14.41 3.79 1.63
N ARG A 29 14.96 4.99 1.40
CA ARG A 29 14.74 5.70 0.14
C ARG A 29 15.20 4.87 -1.06
N GLN A 30 16.30 4.14 -0.91
CA GLN A 30 16.79 3.27 -1.97
C GLN A 30 15.79 2.21 -2.34
N THR A 31 15.07 1.68 -1.36
CA THR A 31 14.02 0.70 -1.62
C THR A 31 12.89 1.30 -2.45
N ILE A 32 12.44 2.51 -2.10
CA ILE A 32 11.43 3.21 -2.90
C ILE A 32 11.93 3.40 -4.33
N SER A 33 13.17 3.83 -4.49
CA SER A 33 13.75 4.05 -5.81
C SER A 33 13.74 2.78 -6.65
N LYS A 34 14.11 1.65 -6.04
CA LYS A 34 14.10 0.37 -6.75
C LYS A 34 12.70 -0.03 -7.18
N TRP A 35 11.72 0.20 -6.33
CA TRP A 35 10.33 -0.11 -6.67
C TRP A 35 9.87 0.76 -7.85
N GLU A 36 10.16 2.04 -7.83
CA GLU A 36 9.73 2.96 -8.88
C GLU A 36 10.45 2.71 -10.21
N LEU A 37 11.65 2.15 -10.15
CA LEU A 37 12.39 1.79 -11.35
C LEU A 37 12.06 0.39 -11.86
N GLY A 38 11.24 -0.35 -11.13
CA GLY A 38 10.88 -1.70 -11.51
C GLY A 38 11.99 -2.72 -11.27
N LYS A 39 13.00 -2.36 -10.47
CA LYS A 39 14.10 -3.28 -10.17
C LYS A 39 13.75 -4.29 -9.10
N SER A 40 12.78 -3.98 -8.28
CA SER A 40 12.23 -4.89 -7.28
C SER A 40 10.78 -4.57 -7.07
N VAL A 41 10.06 -5.46 -6.41
CA VAL A 41 8.65 -5.24 -6.10
C VAL A 41 8.47 -5.21 -4.58
N PRO A 42 7.50 -4.42 -4.08
CA PRO A 42 7.24 -4.41 -2.65
C PRO A 42 6.75 -5.79 -2.18
N ASP A 43 7.09 -6.12 -0.95
CA ASP A 43 6.50 -7.29 -0.31
C ASP A 43 5.04 -6.99 0.05
N GLN A 44 4.34 -8.01 0.56
CA GLN A 44 2.91 -7.87 0.82
C GLN A 44 2.61 -6.83 1.88
N ALA A 45 3.39 -6.78 2.94
CA ALA A 45 3.18 -5.81 4.00
C ALA A 45 3.38 -4.38 3.48
N SER A 46 4.42 -4.18 2.69
CA SER A 46 4.68 -2.86 2.10
C SER A 46 3.59 -2.46 1.12
N LEU A 47 3.08 -3.42 0.33
CA LEU A 47 1.97 -3.12 -0.59
C LEU A 47 0.74 -2.63 0.15
N ILE A 48 0.40 -3.25 1.26
CA ILE A 48 -0.75 -2.83 2.05
C ILE A 48 -0.58 -1.41 2.55
N LEU A 49 0.61 -1.08 3.06
CA LEU A 49 0.90 0.27 3.54
C LEU A 49 0.85 1.30 2.40
N LEU A 50 1.43 0.95 1.25
CA LEU A 50 1.40 1.82 0.08
C LEU A 50 -0.03 2.08 -0.38
N TYR A 51 -0.83 1.02 -0.45
CA TYR A 51 -2.22 1.11 -0.85
C TYR A 51 -3.01 2.06 0.07
N GLN A 52 -2.82 1.91 1.36
CA GLN A 52 -3.53 2.73 2.33
C GLN A 52 -3.06 4.17 2.33
N TYR A 53 -1.76 4.38 2.28
CA TYR A 53 -1.20 5.72 2.42
C TYR A 53 -1.37 6.55 1.16
N LEU A 54 -1.18 5.93 0.00
CA LEU A 54 -1.21 6.66 -1.26
C LEU A 54 -2.62 6.92 -1.79
N ASP A 55 -3.62 6.30 -1.20
CA ASP A 55 -5.01 6.52 -1.58
C ASP A 55 -5.23 6.31 -3.08
N ILE A 56 -4.89 5.11 -3.54
CA ILE A 56 -4.90 4.77 -4.96
C ILE A 56 -6.35 4.68 -5.48
N LYS A 57 -6.56 5.13 -6.71
CA LYS A 57 -7.90 5.19 -7.31
C LYS A 57 -8.48 3.80 -7.50
N ASP A 58 -9.82 3.74 -7.62
CA ASP A 58 -10.54 2.48 -7.61
C ASP A 58 -10.07 1.46 -8.64
N ASN A 59 -9.87 1.87 -9.87
CA ASN A 59 -9.43 0.93 -10.90
C ASN A 59 -7.99 0.46 -10.66
N GLU A 60 -7.18 1.27 -10.02
CA GLU A 60 -5.83 0.90 -9.64
C GLU A 60 -5.83 0.03 -8.40
N LYS A 61 -6.79 0.24 -7.50
CA LYS A 61 -6.97 -0.60 -6.33
C LYS A 61 -7.26 -2.04 -6.72
N LYS A 62 -8.00 -2.24 -7.80
CA LYS A 62 -8.27 -3.60 -8.29
C LYS A 62 -7.01 -4.33 -8.69
N GLN A 63 -6.06 -3.64 -9.32
CA GLN A 63 -4.80 -4.26 -9.69
C GLN A 63 -3.98 -4.64 -8.48
N LEU A 64 -3.90 -3.74 -7.49
CA LEU A 64 -3.20 -4.04 -6.26
C LEU A 64 -3.85 -5.18 -5.50
N SER A 65 -5.18 -5.22 -5.50
CA SER A 65 -5.91 -6.31 -4.85
C SER A 65 -5.56 -7.66 -5.44
N LYS A 66 -5.38 -7.75 -6.74
CA LYS A 66 -4.99 -8.99 -7.38
C LYS A 66 -3.63 -9.48 -6.92
N LEU A 67 -2.72 -8.56 -6.63
CA LEU A 67 -1.39 -8.91 -6.14
C LEU A 67 -1.42 -9.35 -4.68
N ILE A 68 -2.33 -8.78 -3.91
CA ILE A 68 -2.44 -9.04 -2.48
C ILE A 68 -3.31 -10.27 -2.20
N PHE A 69 -4.38 -10.46 -2.96
CA PHE A 69 -5.35 -11.52 -2.73
C PHE A 69 -4.81 -12.87 -3.18
N ASN A 70 -4.21 -13.57 -2.25
CA ASN A 70 -3.99 -15.01 -2.39
C ASN A 70 -4.51 -15.65 -1.11
N LYS A 71 -4.42 -16.97 -1.02
CA LYS A 71 -5.03 -17.68 0.10
C LYS A 71 -4.52 -17.22 1.46
N GLN A 72 -3.23 -16.91 1.56
CA GLN A 72 -2.64 -16.50 2.83
C GLN A 72 -3.00 -15.06 3.18
N ASN A 73 -3.05 -14.22 2.18
CA ASN A 73 -3.33 -12.80 2.41
C ASN A 73 -4.78 -12.53 2.77
N ILE A 74 -5.68 -13.37 2.30
CA ILE A 74 -7.11 -13.20 2.63
C ILE A 74 -7.32 -13.25 4.14
N ILE A 75 -6.59 -14.13 4.83
CA ILE A 75 -6.72 -14.24 6.28
C ILE A 75 -6.30 -12.94 6.96
N LEU A 76 -5.19 -12.37 6.55
CA LEU A 76 -4.71 -11.11 7.12
C LEU A 76 -5.68 -9.97 6.86
N ILE A 77 -6.24 -9.91 5.66
CA ILE A 77 -7.19 -8.87 5.31
C ILE A 77 -8.46 -9.01 6.13
N LEU A 78 -8.94 -10.22 6.33
CA LEU A 78 -10.12 -10.46 7.15
C LEU A 78 -9.89 -10.05 8.60
N ILE A 79 -8.72 -10.33 9.15
CA ILE A 79 -8.38 -9.93 10.49
C ILE A 79 -8.40 -8.40 10.62
N ALA A 80 -7.82 -7.71 9.66
CA ALA A 80 -7.80 -6.25 9.67
C ALA A 80 -9.21 -5.67 9.61
N ILE A 81 -10.06 -6.26 8.78
CA ILE A 81 -11.45 -5.81 8.65
C ILE A 81 -12.22 -6.04 9.94
N LEU A 82 -12.00 -7.17 10.58
CA LEU A 82 -12.70 -7.50 11.82
C LEU A 82 -12.31 -6.57 12.96
N PHE A 83 -11.03 -6.24 13.06
CA PHE A 83 -10.57 -5.38 14.15
C PHE A 83 -11.00 -3.94 13.97
N SER A 84 -10.87 -3.40 12.76
CA SER A 84 -11.16 -1.99 12.53
C SER A 84 -12.61 -1.61 12.86
N PRO A 85 -13.61 -2.34 12.38
CA PRO A 85 -14.99 -1.99 12.71
C PRO A 85 -15.30 -2.10 14.18
N MET A 86 -14.68 -3.04 14.87
CA MET A 86 -14.90 -3.19 16.30
C MET A 86 -14.39 -2.00 17.07
N VAL A 87 -13.23 -1.51 16.70
CA VAL A 87 -12.67 -0.33 17.34
C VAL A 87 -13.57 0.88 17.12
N ASP A 88 -14.02 1.06 15.88
CA ASP A 88 -14.88 2.18 15.57
C ASP A 88 -16.18 2.14 16.37
N ARG A 89 -16.77 0.96 16.48
CA ARG A 89 -18.02 0.81 17.18
C ARG A 89 -17.87 1.16 18.66
N LYS A 90 -16.78 0.76 19.24
CA LYS A 90 -16.53 1.06 20.65
C LYS A 90 -16.33 2.54 20.88
N SER A 91 -15.69 3.21 19.95
CA SER A 91 -15.44 4.63 20.11
C SER A 91 -16.73 5.44 20.03
N VAL A 92 -17.70 4.93 19.33
CA VAL A 92 -19.00 5.60 19.22
C VAL A 92 -19.81 5.49 20.49
N VAL A 93 -19.72 4.38 21.12
CA VAL A 93 -20.45 4.15 22.36
C VAL A 93 -19.76 4.79 23.54
#